data_e64191ea11d5dba0ced2abdff7c44ec0
#
_entry.id   e64191ea11d5dba0ced2abdff7c44ec0
#
_cell.length_a   1.000
_cell.length_b   1.000
_cell.length_c   1.000
_cell.angle_alpha   90.00
_cell.angle_beta   90.00
_cell.angle_gamma   90.00
#
_symmetry.space_group_name_H-M   'P 1'
#
loop_
_entity.id
_entity.type
_entity.pdbx_description
1 polymer ?
#
loop_
_entity_poly.entity_id
_entity_poly.type
_entity_poly.pdbx_seq_one_letter_code
_entity_poly.pdbx_strand_id
1 'polypeptide(L)'
;MRPAPPRFLEFSRVSAPNETPSAKIADTVADALATPEREQPYGALGLKADEYASIREILGRRPTSGELAMYSVMWSEHCSYKSSKMYLRQFGEKVTPKMREKLMVGMGQNAGVVDVGEGWAVTFKVESHNHPSYIEPFQGAATGVGGIVRDIISMGARPVAVMDALRFGAVDHPDTARVVHGVVSGISFYANCLGLPNIGGETYFDPVYQGNPLVNALAVGVMRHEDLHLANASGVGNKVVLFGARTGGDGIGGASILASDTFADGGPTKRPAVQVGDPFAEKVLIECCLELYRDGLVEAIQDLGAAGISCATSELAANGG
;
A
#
# COMPACT_ATOMS: atom_id res chain seq x y z
N MET A 1 -29.58 35.35 -25.35
CA MET A 1 -30.13 34.46 -24.30
C MET A 1 -29.06 33.45 -23.94
N ARG A 2 -28.55 33.49 -22.73
CA ARG A 2 -27.59 32.48 -22.23
C ARG A 2 -28.42 31.29 -21.70
N PRO A 3 -28.04 30.03 -21.97
CA PRO A 3 -28.75 28.88 -21.40
C PRO A 3 -28.54 28.81 -19.89
N ALA A 4 -29.59 28.42 -19.17
CA ALA A 4 -29.57 28.25 -17.73
C ALA A 4 -28.64 27.10 -17.32
N PRO A 5 -27.98 27.17 -16.15
CA PRO A 5 -27.08 26.10 -15.67
C PRO A 5 -27.89 24.84 -15.33
N PRO A 6 -27.28 23.65 -15.47
CA PRO A 6 -27.96 22.40 -15.15
C PRO A 6 -28.30 22.32 -13.67
N ARG A 7 -29.52 21.90 -13.34
CA ARG A 7 -29.94 21.61 -11.96
C ARG A 7 -29.24 20.34 -11.50
N PHE A 8 -28.43 20.46 -10.47
CA PHE A 8 -27.94 19.30 -9.74
C PHE A 8 -29.11 18.60 -9.04
N LEU A 9 -29.25 17.29 -9.26
CA LEU A 9 -30.16 16.44 -8.52
C LEU A 9 -29.75 16.42 -7.05
N GLU A 10 -30.60 16.96 -6.18
CA GLU A 10 -30.48 16.77 -4.73
C GLU A 10 -30.78 15.30 -4.39
N PHE A 11 -29.73 14.58 -4.01
CA PHE A 11 -29.91 13.27 -3.40
C PHE A 11 -30.47 13.45 -1.99
N SER A 12 -31.71 13.00 -1.78
CA SER A 12 -32.33 12.94 -0.47
C SER A 12 -31.46 12.14 0.50
N ARG A 13 -31.06 12.77 1.59
CA ARG A 13 -30.40 12.10 2.71
C ARG A 13 -31.37 11.08 3.30
N VAL A 14 -31.06 9.80 3.16
CA VAL A 14 -31.69 8.74 3.95
C VAL A 14 -31.22 8.94 5.39
N SER A 15 -32.14 9.35 6.26
CA SER A 15 -31.88 9.47 7.69
C SER A 15 -31.72 8.07 8.28
N ALA A 16 -30.50 7.72 8.66
CA ALA A 16 -30.25 6.58 9.52
C ALA A 16 -30.79 6.87 10.93
N PRO A 17 -31.34 5.88 11.66
CA PRO A 17 -31.83 6.09 13.01
C PRO A 17 -30.67 6.56 13.90
N ASN A 18 -30.95 7.64 14.65
CA ASN A 18 -30.06 8.22 15.65
C ASN A 18 -29.93 7.24 16.85
N GLU A 19 -29.01 6.31 16.77
CA GLU A 19 -28.35 5.81 17.97
C GLU A 19 -27.07 6.60 18.13
N THR A 20 -27.06 7.53 19.08
CA THR A 20 -25.87 8.23 19.53
C THR A 20 -24.93 7.17 20.07
N PRO A 21 -23.78 6.84 19.45
CA PRO A 21 -22.83 5.93 20.05
C PRO A 21 -22.38 6.62 21.35
N SER A 22 -22.54 5.93 22.50
CA SER A 22 -21.88 6.32 23.74
C SER A 22 -20.43 6.65 23.38
N ALA A 23 -20.05 7.92 23.49
CA ALA A 23 -18.70 8.37 23.21
C ALA A 23 -17.78 7.56 24.13
N LYS A 24 -17.13 6.53 23.59
CA LYS A 24 -16.05 5.87 24.29
C LYS A 24 -15.03 6.95 24.58
N ILE A 25 -14.81 7.23 25.86
CA ILE A 25 -13.80 8.19 26.30
C ILE A 25 -12.49 7.75 25.65
N ALA A 26 -11.90 8.62 24.83
CA ALA A 26 -10.66 8.33 24.14
C ALA A 26 -9.57 8.09 25.20
N ASP A 27 -8.81 7.01 25.06
CA ASP A 27 -7.65 6.75 25.92
C ASP A 27 -6.55 7.76 25.56
N THR A 28 -6.42 8.79 26.37
CA THR A 28 -5.52 9.92 26.12
C THR A 28 -4.10 9.64 26.61
N VAL A 29 -3.15 10.48 26.19
CA VAL A 29 -1.77 10.43 26.72
C VAL A 29 -1.75 10.68 28.23
N ALA A 30 -2.60 11.57 28.76
CA ALA A 30 -2.73 11.80 30.18
C ALA A 30 -3.23 10.54 30.92
N ASP A 31 -4.21 9.82 30.35
CA ASP A 31 -4.67 8.54 30.91
C ASP A 31 -3.56 7.49 30.86
N ALA A 32 -2.78 7.45 29.78
CA ALA A 32 -1.68 6.52 29.63
C ALA A 32 -0.57 6.74 30.68
N LEU A 33 -0.28 7.97 31.03
CA LEU A 33 0.64 8.34 32.10
C LEU A 33 0.07 8.03 33.50
N ALA A 34 -1.22 8.29 33.70
CA ALA A 34 -1.88 8.07 35.00
C ALA A 34 -2.14 6.57 35.31
N THR A 35 -2.14 5.73 34.29
CA THR A 35 -2.42 4.29 34.44
C THR A 35 -1.36 3.39 33.80
N PRO A 36 -0.07 3.47 34.24
CA PRO A 36 1.03 2.78 33.60
C PRO A 36 0.91 1.25 33.62
N GLU A 37 0.21 0.70 34.63
CA GLU A 37 0.03 -0.75 34.82
C GLU A 37 -1.26 -1.30 34.22
N ARG A 38 -2.02 -0.46 33.51
CA ARG A 38 -3.25 -0.93 32.84
C ARG A 38 -2.90 -2.00 31.80
N GLU A 39 -3.50 -3.16 31.94
CA GLU A 39 -3.37 -4.26 31.00
C GLU A 39 -3.90 -3.85 29.61
N GLN A 40 -3.15 -4.18 28.56
CA GLN A 40 -3.48 -3.85 27.17
C GLN A 40 -3.50 -5.11 26.30
N PRO A 41 -4.38 -5.19 25.30
CA PRO A 41 -4.58 -6.38 24.49
C PRO A 41 -3.55 -6.51 23.35
N TYR A 42 -2.27 -6.27 23.62
CA TYR A 42 -1.22 -6.28 22.60
C TYR A 42 -1.11 -7.63 21.88
N GLY A 43 -1.26 -8.75 22.60
CA GLY A 43 -1.24 -10.08 22.00
C GLY A 43 -2.40 -10.33 21.04
N ALA A 44 -3.60 -9.82 21.35
CA ALA A 44 -4.76 -9.91 20.45
C ALA A 44 -4.58 -9.05 19.17
N LEU A 45 -3.67 -8.07 19.20
CA LEU A 45 -3.29 -7.24 18.06
C LEU A 45 -2.08 -7.80 17.29
N GLY A 46 -1.59 -8.99 17.65
CA GLY A 46 -0.49 -9.65 16.96
C GLY A 46 0.91 -9.22 17.41
N LEU A 47 1.03 -8.42 18.46
CA LEU A 47 2.32 -8.04 19.03
C LEU A 47 2.83 -9.10 20.01
N LYS A 48 4.13 -9.33 20.02
CA LYS A 48 4.82 -10.15 21.03
C LYS A 48 5.11 -9.33 22.28
N ALA A 49 5.39 -10.00 23.39
CA ALA A 49 5.66 -9.35 24.68
C ALA A 49 6.90 -8.45 24.65
N ASP A 50 7.94 -8.87 23.96
CA ASP A 50 9.18 -8.09 23.74
C ASP A 50 8.96 -6.88 22.84
N GLU A 51 8.12 -7.00 21.82
CA GLU A 51 7.72 -5.88 20.94
C GLU A 51 6.92 -4.84 21.74
N TYR A 52 5.98 -5.30 22.57
CA TYR A 52 5.21 -4.39 23.43
C TYR A 52 6.09 -3.71 24.49
N ALA A 53 7.08 -4.42 25.04
CA ALA A 53 8.05 -3.82 25.96
C ALA A 53 8.87 -2.72 25.27
N SER A 54 9.32 -2.96 24.05
CA SER A 54 10.05 -1.97 23.23
C SER A 54 9.19 -0.73 22.93
N ILE A 55 7.90 -0.91 22.65
CA ILE A 55 6.98 0.24 22.45
C ILE A 55 6.89 1.10 23.73
N ARG A 56 6.77 0.45 24.89
CA ARG A 56 6.74 1.17 26.18
C ARG A 56 8.04 1.93 26.45
N GLU A 57 9.16 1.35 26.11
CA GLU A 57 10.48 1.99 26.24
C GLU A 57 10.61 3.23 25.33
N ILE A 58 10.24 3.09 24.05
CA ILE A 58 10.23 4.20 23.08
C ILE A 58 9.38 5.36 23.54
N LEU A 59 8.18 5.08 24.07
CA LEU A 59 7.24 6.12 24.51
C LEU A 59 7.52 6.65 25.91
N GLY A 60 8.33 5.96 26.72
CA GLY A 60 8.51 6.27 28.14
C GLY A 60 7.25 6.08 29.01
N ARG A 61 6.23 5.44 28.46
CA ARG A 61 4.92 5.19 29.06
C ARG A 61 4.22 4.03 28.37
N ARG A 62 3.05 3.58 28.89
CA ARG A 62 2.21 2.71 28.07
C ARG A 62 1.67 3.46 26.85
N PRO A 63 1.48 2.78 25.71
CA PRO A 63 0.77 3.40 24.59
C PRO A 63 -0.69 3.68 24.95
N THR A 64 -1.29 4.70 24.33
CA THR A 64 -2.75 4.80 24.25
C THR A 64 -3.32 3.68 23.40
N SER A 65 -4.62 3.43 23.46
CA SER A 65 -5.26 2.40 22.63
C SER A 65 -5.07 2.67 21.12
N GLY A 66 -5.09 3.93 20.72
CA GLY A 66 -4.82 4.32 19.32
C GLY A 66 -3.37 4.10 18.91
N GLU A 67 -2.42 4.52 19.73
CA GLU A 67 -0.98 4.28 19.48
C GLU A 67 -0.68 2.77 19.43
N LEU A 68 -1.26 1.98 20.34
CA LEU A 68 -1.07 0.53 20.34
C LEU A 68 -1.56 -0.11 19.03
N ALA A 69 -2.72 0.33 18.53
CA ALA A 69 -3.24 -0.13 17.25
C ALA A 69 -2.33 0.26 16.08
N MET A 70 -1.82 1.50 16.06
CA MET A 70 -0.86 1.95 15.04
C MET A 70 0.44 1.14 15.09
N TYR A 71 1.03 0.98 16.26
CA TYR A 71 2.24 0.17 16.44
C TYR A 71 2.03 -1.29 16.02
N SER A 72 0.86 -1.89 16.30
CA SER A 72 0.59 -3.27 15.92
C SER A 72 0.64 -3.49 14.42
N VAL A 73 0.13 -2.54 13.63
CA VAL A 73 0.19 -2.60 12.17
C VAL A 73 1.59 -2.31 11.65
N MET A 74 2.25 -1.27 12.16
CA MET A 74 3.60 -0.88 11.74
C MET A 74 4.65 -1.93 12.13
N TRP A 75 4.43 -2.70 13.19
CA TRP A 75 5.32 -3.79 13.63
C TRP A 75 4.99 -5.13 12.99
N SER A 76 3.95 -5.19 12.15
CA SER A 76 3.64 -6.40 11.37
C SER A 76 4.79 -6.75 10.41
N GLU A 77 4.89 -8.02 10.01
CA GLU A 77 5.90 -8.45 9.03
C GLU A 77 5.81 -7.65 7.73
N HIS A 78 4.59 -7.30 7.32
CA HIS A 78 4.33 -6.55 6.09
C HIS A 78 5.00 -5.16 6.08
N CYS A 79 4.96 -4.43 7.20
CA CYS A 79 5.52 -3.07 7.28
C CYS A 79 6.97 -3.07 7.78
N SER A 80 7.31 -3.94 8.75
CA SER A 80 8.61 -3.91 9.42
C SER A 80 9.67 -4.81 8.81
N TYR A 81 9.28 -5.78 7.98
CA TYR A 81 10.16 -6.82 7.43
C TYR A 81 10.98 -7.55 8.52
N LYS A 82 10.42 -7.70 9.73
CA LYS A 82 11.16 -8.17 10.91
C LYS A 82 11.80 -9.55 10.74
N SER A 83 11.18 -10.45 9.96
CA SER A 83 11.72 -11.78 9.66
C SER A 83 12.53 -11.81 8.37
N SER A 84 12.17 -11.02 7.36
CA SER A 84 12.79 -11.04 6.03
C SER A 84 13.98 -10.08 5.89
N LYS A 85 14.12 -9.11 6.79
CA LYS A 85 15.18 -8.09 6.76
C LYS A 85 16.60 -8.67 6.63
N MET A 86 16.84 -9.82 7.24
CA MET A 86 18.14 -10.51 7.13
C MET A 86 18.46 -10.95 5.68
N TYR A 87 17.44 -11.32 4.91
CA TYR A 87 17.60 -11.69 3.50
C TYR A 87 17.70 -10.46 2.61
N LEU A 88 16.96 -9.39 2.92
CA LEU A 88 16.98 -8.13 2.17
C LEU A 88 18.34 -7.42 2.26
N ARG A 89 19.05 -7.56 3.38
CA ARG A 89 20.39 -6.96 3.60
C ARG A 89 21.37 -7.31 2.49
N GLN A 90 21.32 -8.53 1.95
CA GLN A 90 22.22 -8.96 0.90
C GLN A 90 22.14 -8.14 -0.39
N PHE A 91 21.00 -7.51 -0.68
CA PHE A 91 20.88 -6.63 -1.84
C PHE A 91 21.76 -5.40 -1.67
N GLY A 92 21.76 -4.78 -0.48
CA GLY A 92 22.66 -3.67 -0.17
C GLY A 92 24.15 -4.04 -0.22
N GLU A 93 24.50 -5.27 0.20
CA GLU A 93 25.86 -5.80 0.16
C GLU A 93 26.35 -6.10 -1.27
N LYS A 94 25.45 -6.47 -2.17
CA LYS A 94 25.76 -6.82 -3.58
C LYS A 94 25.81 -5.62 -4.50
N VAL A 95 25.31 -4.45 -4.09
CA VAL A 95 25.34 -3.24 -4.90
C VAL A 95 26.76 -2.68 -4.96
N THR A 96 27.36 -2.72 -6.14
CA THR A 96 28.72 -2.21 -6.38
C THR A 96 28.74 -0.68 -6.50
N PRO A 97 29.92 -0.01 -6.33
CA PRO A 97 30.05 1.42 -6.58
C PRO A 97 29.55 1.83 -8.00
N LYS A 98 29.86 1.03 -9.01
CA LYS A 98 29.42 1.27 -10.40
C LYS A 98 27.90 1.24 -10.55
N MET A 99 27.20 0.32 -9.83
CA MET A 99 25.74 0.31 -9.83
C MET A 99 25.16 1.54 -9.14
N ARG A 100 25.84 2.06 -8.10
CA ARG A 100 25.41 3.25 -7.38
C ARG A 100 25.51 4.53 -8.21
N GLU A 101 26.39 4.59 -9.21
CA GLU A 101 26.53 5.76 -10.08
C GLU A 101 25.26 6.10 -10.83
N LYS A 102 24.43 5.08 -11.14
CA LYS A 102 23.16 5.23 -11.84
C LYS A 102 21.93 5.24 -10.93
N LEU A 103 22.12 4.92 -9.65
CA LEU A 103 21.02 4.83 -8.70
C LEU A 103 20.74 6.23 -8.12
N MET A 104 19.63 6.83 -8.53
CA MET A 104 19.17 8.12 -8.02
C MET A 104 18.45 7.95 -6.68
N VAL A 105 17.59 6.92 -6.56
CA VAL A 105 16.86 6.59 -5.34
C VAL A 105 16.93 5.09 -5.07
N GLY A 106 17.39 4.75 -3.89
CA GLY A 106 17.48 3.37 -3.40
C GLY A 106 16.40 3.02 -2.39
N MET A 107 16.77 2.16 -1.42
CA MET A 107 15.89 1.73 -0.33
C MET A 107 15.49 2.91 0.58
N GLY A 108 14.24 2.89 1.06
CA GLY A 108 13.70 3.89 2.00
C GLY A 108 12.75 4.89 1.37
N GLN A 109 12.45 4.76 0.10
CA GLN A 109 11.44 5.54 -0.63
C GLN A 109 10.43 4.60 -1.30
N ASN A 110 9.37 5.14 -1.87
CA ASN A 110 8.25 4.36 -2.44
C ASN A 110 8.69 3.44 -3.59
N ALA A 111 9.63 3.88 -4.43
CA ALA A 111 10.14 3.11 -5.55
C ALA A 111 11.62 3.36 -5.80
N GLY A 112 12.29 2.47 -6.51
CA GLY A 112 13.64 2.67 -7.01
C GLY A 112 13.66 3.59 -8.22
N VAL A 113 14.70 4.43 -8.34
CA VAL A 113 14.88 5.34 -9.47
C VAL A 113 16.30 5.24 -10.02
N VAL A 114 16.40 5.06 -11.33
CA VAL A 114 17.68 4.86 -12.03
C VAL A 114 17.82 5.90 -13.13
N ASP A 115 18.98 6.54 -13.18
CA ASP A 115 19.38 7.42 -14.30
C ASP A 115 19.59 6.60 -15.58
N VAL A 116 18.90 6.95 -16.65
CA VAL A 116 19.06 6.31 -17.97
C VAL A 116 19.77 7.23 -18.99
N GLY A 117 20.25 8.38 -18.56
CA GLY A 117 20.98 9.35 -19.36
C GLY A 117 20.09 10.46 -19.93
N GLU A 118 20.73 11.49 -20.46
CA GLU A 118 20.09 12.64 -21.10
C GLU A 118 19.04 13.37 -20.25
N GLY A 119 19.19 13.33 -18.91
CA GLY A 119 18.26 13.93 -17.95
C GLY A 119 16.96 13.14 -17.75
N TRP A 120 16.93 11.87 -18.19
CA TRP A 120 15.81 10.98 -17.98
C TRP A 120 16.09 9.96 -16.87
N ALA A 121 15.05 9.64 -16.12
CA ALA A 121 15.06 8.57 -15.14
C ALA A 121 13.91 7.59 -15.36
N VAL A 122 14.16 6.34 -15.00
CA VAL A 122 13.16 5.29 -14.92
C VAL A 122 12.95 4.94 -13.45
N THR A 123 11.71 4.93 -13.02
CA THR A 123 11.31 4.41 -11.72
C THR A 123 10.56 3.10 -11.90
N PHE A 124 10.74 2.20 -10.95
CA PHE A 124 10.06 0.91 -10.96
C PHE A 124 9.88 0.37 -9.56
N LYS A 125 8.80 -0.35 -9.38
CA LYS A 125 8.49 -1.12 -8.16
C LYS A 125 7.92 -2.47 -8.55
N VAL A 126 8.31 -3.50 -7.82
CA VAL A 126 7.70 -4.82 -7.85
C VAL A 126 7.21 -5.18 -6.46
N GLU A 127 6.00 -5.67 -6.38
CA GLU A 127 5.40 -6.13 -5.13
C GLU A 127 4.53 -7.35 -5.37
N SER A 128 4.44 -8.21 -4.35
CA SER A 128 3.61 -9.42 -4.38
C SER A 128 2.30 -9.19 -3.66
N HIS A 129 1.17 -9.49 -4.29
CA HIS A 129 -0.16 -9.42 -3.71
C HIS A 129 -0.81 -10.80 -3.67
N ASN A 130 -0.32 -11.67 -2.77
CA ASN A 130 -0.51 -13.12 -2.82
C ASN A 130 -1.80 -13.60 -2.18
N HIS A 131 -1.93 -13.54 -0.85
CA HIS A 131 -3.10 -14.03 -0.12
C HIS A 131 -4.42 -13.39 -0.59
N PRO A 132 -4.51 -12.08 -0.79
CA PRO A 132 -5.71 -11.48 -1.36
C PRO A 132 -6.08 -12.08 -2.73
N SER A 133 -5.08 -12.35 -3.57
CA SER A 133 -5.27 -12.95 -4.90
C SER A 133 -5.64 -14.43 -4.86
N TYR A 134 -5.41 -15.13 -3.76
CA TYR A 134 -5.94 -16.47 -3.58
C TYR A 134 -7.42 -16.46 -3.16
N ILE A 135 -7.78 -15.58 -2.24
CA ILE A 135 -9.14 -15.49 -1.67
C ILE A 135 -10.11 -14.92 -2.71
N GLU A 136 -9.77 -13.80 -3.30
CA GLU A 136 -10.55 -13.09 -4.33
C GLU A 136 -9.64 -12.72 -5.48
N PRO A 137 -9.36 -13.64 -6.41
CA PRO A 137 -8.29 -13.49 -7.39
C PRO A 137 -8.39 -12.25 -8.24
N PHE A 138 -9.59 -11.86 -8.65
CA PHE A 138 -9.80 -10.65 -9.46
C PHE A 138 -9.45 -9.38 -8.69
N GLN A 139 -10.06 -9.18 -7.52
CA GLN A 139 -9.85 -7.97 -6.73
C GLN A 139 -8.44 -7.92 -6.14
N GLY A 140 -7.92 -9.06 -5.67
CA GLY A 140 -6.58 -9.15 -5.13
C GLY A 140 -5.52 -8.75 -6.14
N ALA A 141 -5.58 -9.28 -7.35
CA ALA A 141 -4.63 -8.96 -8.40
C ALA A 141 -4.82 -7.53 -8.96
N ALA A 142 -6.05 -7.07 -9.10
CA ALA A 142 -6.37 -5.70 -9.50
C ALA A 142 -5.75 -4.68 -8.52
N THR A 143 -5.97 -4.88 -7.22
CA THR A 143 -5.40 -4.01 -6.18
C THR A 143 -3.88 -4.08 -6.13
N GLY A 144 -3.29 -5.24 -6.42
CA GLY A 144 -1.84 -5.39 -6.55
C GLY A 144 -1.24 -4.47 -7.61
N VAL A 145 -1.88 -4.38 -8.78
CA VAL A 145 -1.47 -3.42 -9.83
C VAL A 145 -1.64 -1.98 -9.36
N GLY A 146 -2.80 -1.63 -8.77
CA GLY A 146 -3.06 -0.28 -8.28
C GLY A 146 -2.02 0.17 -7.24
N GLY A 147 -1.67 -0.68 -6.28
CA GLY A 147 -0.69 -0.37 -5.25
C GLY A 147 0.65 0.08 -5.81
N ILE A 148 1.22 -0.68 -6.74
CA ILE A 148 2.53 -0.35 -7.33
C ILE A 148 2.49 0.84 -8.28
N VAL A 149 1.36 1.09 -8.93
CA VAL A 149 1.19 2.29 -9.76
C VAL A 149 1.17 3.55 -8.89
N ARG A 150 0.54 3.51 -7.70
CA ARG A 150 0.59 4.62 -6.75
C ARG A 150 2.00 4.92 -6.27
N ASP A 151 2.82 3.91 -6.02
CA ASP A 151 4.24 4.10 -5.70
C ASP A 151 4.99 4.85 -6.81
N ILE A 152 4.70 4.53 -8.07
CA ILE A 152 5.32 5.20 -9.23
C ILE A 152 4.93 6.68 -9.29
N ILE A 153 3.64 7.00 -9.15
CA ILE A 153 3.20 8.39 -9.22
C ILE A 153 3.68 9.22 -8.03
N SER A 154 3.84 8.60 -6.86
CA SER A 154 4.36 9.30 -5.67
C SER A 154 5.84 9.69 -5.80
N MET A 155 6.58 9.11 -6.76
CA MET A 155 7.95 9.50 -7.11
C MET A 155 8.03 10.65 -8.12
N GLY A 156 6.91 11.17 -8.60
CA GLY A 156 6.87 12.20 -9.65
C GLY A 156 6.80 11.65 -11.07
N ALA A 157 6.79 10.33 -11.25
CA ALA A 157 6.84 9.70 -12.55
C ALA A 157 5.47 9.41 -13.15
N ARG A 158 5.36 9.48 -14.48
CA ARG A 158 4.21 8.93 -15.20
C ARG A 158 4.37 7.43 -15.34
N PRO A 159 3.43 6.62 -14.85
CA PRO A 159 3.38 5.19 -15.15
C PRO A 159 3.20 4.98 -16.66
N VAL A 160 3.97 4.06 -17.25
CA VAL A 160 3.95 3.81 -18.69
C VAL A 160 3.75 2.35 -19.07
N ALA A 161 4.03 1.43 -18.16
CA ALA A 161 3.88 0.00 -18.39
C ALA A 161 3.75 -0.78 -17.08
N VAL A 162 3.17 -1.98 -17.20
CA VAL A 162 3.19 -3.00 -16.17
C VAL A 162 3.82 -4.28 -16.68
N MET A 163 4.30 -5.12 -15.78
CA MET A 163 4.78 -6.48 -16.03
C MET A 163 4.36 -7.38 -14.87
N ASP A 164 4.36 -8.69 -15.09
CA ASP A 164 3.96 -9.65 -14.05
C ASP A 164 4.91 -10.84 -13.99
N ALA A 165 5.15 -11.35 -12.77
CA ALA A 165 5.79 -12.65 -12.58
C ALA A 165 4.87 -13.51 -11.70
N LEU A 166 4.14 -14.42 -12.33
CA LEU A 166 3.05 -15.16 -11.72
C LEU A 166 3.48 -16.57 -11.38
N ARG A 167 3.14 -17.02 -10.17
CA ARG A 167 3.39 -18.39 -9.71
C ARG A 167 2.09 -18.97 -9.17
N PHE A 168 1.67 -20.08 -9.75
CA PHE A 168 0.41 -20.76 -9.40
C PHE A 168 0.67 -22.20 -8.96
N GLY A 169 -0.30 -22.78 -8.26
CA GLY A 169 -0.30 -24.19 -7.91
C GLY A 169 -0.26 -25.12 -9.11
N ALA A 170 -0.33 -26.41 -8.88
CA ALA A 170 -0.29 -27.41 -9.95
C ALA A 170 -1.38 -27.14 -11.01
N VAL A 171 -1.03 -27.27 -12.29
CA VAL A 171 -1.92 -26.93 -13.40
C VAL A 171 -3.17 -27.82 -13.45
N ASP A 172 -3.08 -29.04 -12.96
CA ASP A 172 -4.15 -30.03 -12.89
C ASP A 172 -4.98 -29.97 -11.57
N HIS A 173 -4.59 -29.11 -10.63
CA HIS A 173 -5.37 -28.95 -9.40
C HIS A 173 -6.69 -28.22 -9.69
N PRO A 174 -7.84 -28.70 -9.15
CA PRO A 174 -9.18 -28.19 -9.48
C PRO A 174 -9.35 -26.67 -9.27
N ASP A 175 -8.66 -26.08 -8.30
CA ASP A 175 -8.79 -24.66 -7.96
C ASP A 175 -7.86 -23.73 -8.76
N THR A 176 -6.83 -24.28 -9.39
CA THR A 176 -5.83 -23.46 -10.10
C THR A 176 -6.45 -22.65 -11.23
N ALA A 177 -7.38 -23.23 -11.99
CA ALA A 177 -8.06 -22.53 -13.08
C ALA A 177 -8.83 -21.29 -12.61
N ARG A 178 -9.51 -21.36 -11.46
CA ARG A 178 -10.21 -20.24 -10.84
C ARG A 178 -9.24 -19.10 -10.50
N VAL A 179 -8.13 -19.46 -9.86
CA VAL A 179 -7.14 -18.47 -9.42
C VAL A 179 -6.48 -17.78 -10.60
N VAL A 180 -6.00 -18.55 -11.58
CA VAL A 180 -5.37 -18.02 -12.81
C VAL A 180 -6.32 -17.09 -13.55
N HIS A 181 -7.56 -17.54 -13.80
CA HIS A 181 -8.54 -16.73 -14.54
C HIS A 181 -8.82 -15.39 -13.83
N GLY A 182 -9.03 -15.43 -12.51
CA GLY A 182 -9.30 -14.24 -11.73
C GLY A 182 -8.10 -13.28 -11.69
N VAL A 183 -6.89 -13.79 -11.44
CA VAL A 183 -5.66 -12.99 -11.40
C VAL A 183 -5.41 -12.29 -12.74
N VAL A 184 -5.40 -13.04 -13.84
CA VAL A 184 -5.17 -12.47 -15.18
C VAL A 184 -6.24 -11.43 -15.53
N SER A 185 -7.51 -11.72 -15.22
CA SER A 185 -8.61 -10.78 -15.47
C SER A 185 -8.49 -9.51 -14.62
N GLY A 186 -8.08 -9.62 -13.35
CA GLY A 186 -7.89 -8.48 -12.45
C GLY A 186 -6.76 -7.56 -12.91
N ILE A 187 -5.60 -8.13 -13.25
CA ILE A 187 -4.46 -7.37 -13.80
C ILE A 187 -4.87 -6.65 -15.09
N SER A 188 -5.46 -7.40 -16.03
CA SER A 188 -5.90 -6.87 -17.32
C SER A 188 -6.91 -5.73 -17.16
N PHE A 189 -7.92 -5.92 -16.31
CA PHE A 189 -8.94 -4.91 -16.05
C PHE A 189 -8.32 -3.61 -15.51
N TYR A 190 -7.48 -3.73 -14.49
CA TYR A 190 -6.92 -2.55 -13.82
C TYR A 190 -5.96 -1.79 -14.74
N ALA A 191 -4.99 -2.48 -15.31
CA ALA A 191 -4.02 -1.87 -16.21
C ALA A 191 -4.69 -1.24 -17.45
N ASN A 192 -5.71 -1.91 -18.02
CA ASN A 192 -6.45 -1.39 -19.17
C ASN A 192 -7.21 -0.10 -18.84
N CYS A 193 -7.85 -0.01 -17.66
CA CYS A 193 -8.51 1.22 -17.22
C CYS A 193 -7.52 2.40 -17.04
N LEU A 194 -6.28 2.10 -16.63
CA LEU A 194 -5.22 3.10 -16.51
C LEU A 194 -4.57 3.46 -17.86
N GLY A 195 -4.81 2.66 -18.90
CA GLY A 195 -4.15 2.79 -20.19
C GLY A 195 -2.70 2.31 -20.19
N LEU A 196 -2.37 1.37 -19.30
CA LEU A 196 -1.03 0.80 -19.17
C LEU A 196 -0.93 -0.55 -19.89
N PRO A 197 -0.05 -0.70 -20.88
CA PRO A 197 0.20 -2.00 -21.49
C PRO A 197 0.94 -2.92 -20.53
N ASN A 198 0.58 -4.20 -20.51
CA ASN A 198 1.43 -5.23 -19.94
C ASN A 198 2.45 -5.64 -21.00
N ILE A 199 3.73 -5.34 -20.76
CA ILE A 199 4.80 -5.46 -21.77
C ILE A 199 5.65 -6.71 -21.59
N GLY A 200 5.39 -7.52 -20.57
CA GLY A 200 6.13 -8.77 -20.34
C GLY A 200 5.84 -9.41 -19.00
N GLY A 201 6.57 -10.46 -18.75
CA GLY A 201 6.47 -11.24 -17.54
C GLY A 201 6.63 -12.73 -17.80
N GLU A 202 6.29 -13.52 -16.79
CA GLU A 202 6.32 -14.99 -16.89
C GLU A 202 5.26 -15.61 -16.01
N THR A 203 4.84 -16.81 -16.38
CA THR A 203 3.91 -17.62 -15.58
C THR A 203 4.51 -19.00 -15.36
N TYR A 204 4.49 -19.46 -14.11
CA TYR A 204 5.03 -20.75 -13.71
C TYR A 204 4.03 -21.50 -12.81
N PHE A 205 3.98 -22.80 -12.95
CA PHE A 205 3.10 -23.69 -12.18
C PHE A 205 3.93 -24.69 -11.38
N ASP A 206 3.69 -24.73 -10.06
CA ASP A 206 4.32 -25.70 -9.18
C ASP A 206 3.40 -25.98 -7.97
N PRO A 207 3.26 -27.23 -7.53
CA PRO A 207 2.43 -27.58 -6.37
C PRO A 207 2.76 -26.79 -5.10
N VAL A 208 3.99 -26.31 -4.94
CA VAL A 208 4.41 -25.52 -3.78
C VAL A 208 3.61 -24.20 -3.62
N TYR A 209 3.08 -23.68 -4.71
CA TYR A 209 2.26 -22.44 -4.68
C TYR A 209 0.76 -22.72 -4.52
N GLN A 210 0.37 -23.97 -4.30
CA GLN A 210 -1.04 -24.29 -4.08
C GLN A 210 -1.58 -23.63 -2.83
N GLY A 211 -2.67 -22.85 -2.96
CA GLY A 211 -3.25 -22.09 -1.87
C GLY A 211 -2.53 -20.77 -1.50
N ASN A 212 -1.34 -20.54 -2.06
CA ASN A 212 -0.60 -19.29 -1.87
C ASN A 212 0.16 -18.90 -3.15
N PRO A 213 -0.55 -18.43 -4.19
CA PRO A 213 0.08 -18.01 -5.43
C PRO A 213 1.00 -16.80 -5.18
N LEU A 214 2.03 -16.63 -5.99
CA LEU A 214 2.78 -15.39 -6.04
C LEU A 214 2.27 -14.55 -7.21
N VAL A 215 1.69 -13.41 -6.89
CA VAL A 215 1.19 -12.44 -7.87
C VAL A 215 2.08 -11.22 -7.79
N ASN A 216 3.23 -11.30 -8.44
CA ASN A 216 4.19 -10.21 -8.47
C ASN A 216 3.82 -9.28 -9.62
N ALA A 217 3.36 -8.10 -9.30
CA ALA A 217 3.12 -7.03 -10.26
C ALA A 217 4.27 -6.02 -10.19
N LEU A 218 4.72 -5.57 -11.35
CA LEU A 218 5.75 -4.55 -11.52
C LEU A 218 5.17 -3.40 -12.32
N ALA A 219 5.36 -2.16 -11.85
CA ALA A 219 5.06 -0.97 -12.62
C ALA A 219 6.35 -0.23 -12.96
N VAL A 220 6.34 0.37 -14.14
CA VAL A 220 7.43 1.20 -14.65
C VAL A 220 6.91 2.60 -14.93
N GLY A 221 7.66 3.60 -14.51
CA GLY A 221 7.40 5.00 -14.81
C GLY A 221 8.62 5.70 -15.42
N VAL A 222 8.38 6.81 -16.05
CA VAL A 222 9.40 7.65 -16.69
C VAL A 222 9.22 9.09 -16.23
N MET A 223 10.33 9.78 -15.96
CA MET A 223 10.34 11.18 -15.54
C MET A 223 11.63 11.88 -15.96
N ARG A 224 11.64 13.20 -15.92
CA ARG A 224 12.87 13.98 -15.92
C ARG A 224 13.52 13.94 -14.53
N HIS A 225 14.82 14.17 -14.44
CA HIS A 225 15.50 14.22 -13.13
C HIS A 225 14.90 15.29 -12.22
N GLU A 226 14.50 16.44 -12.79
CA GLU A 226 13.88 17.55 -12.06
C GLU A 226 12.47 17.26 -11.55
N ASP A 227 11.79 16.25 -12.08
CA ASP A 227 10.45 15.84 -11.66
C ASP A 227 10.47 14.87 -10.46
N LEU A 228 11.66 14.47 -9.98
CA LEU A 228 11.78 13.54 -8.86
C LEU A 228 11.25 14.17 -7.58
N HIS A 229 10.25 13.50 -7.00
CA HIS A 229 9.70 13.83 -5.68
C HIS A 229 9.97 12.70 -4.69
N LEU A 230 10.25 13.07 -3.46
CA LEU A 230 10.49 12.13 -2.37
C LEU A 230 9.41 12.28 -1.30
N ALA A 231 9.15 11.21 -0.57
CA ALA A 231 8.15 11.19 0.50
C ALA A 231 8.71 11.80 1.80
N ASN A 232 9.11 13.07 1.76
CA ASN A 232 9.75 13.78 2.87
C ASN A 232 8.90 14.99 3.27
N ALA A 233 8.23 14.94 4.43
CA ALA A 233 7.54 16.12 4.94
C ALA A 233 8.57 17.24 5.22
N SER A 234 8.36 18.41 4.63
CA SER A 234 9.24 19.56 4.79
C SER A 234 8.43 20.85 4.88
N GLY A 235 9.06 21.91 5.43
CA GLY A 235 8.44 23.23 5.55
C GLY A 235 7.48 23.37 6.75
N VAL A 236 7.95 24.03 7.80
CA VAL A 236 7.14 24.34 8.98
C VAL A 236 5.90 25.14 8.60
N GLY A 237 4.72 24.64 8.92
CA GLY A 237 3.43 25.25 8.59
C GLY A 237 2.79 24.71 7.31
N ASN A 238 3.46 23.89 6.53
CA ASN A 238 2.86 23.18 5.40
C ASN A 238 1.72 22.26 5.86
N LYS A 239 0.77 22.02 4.98
CA LYS A 239 -0.42 21.22 5.27
C LYS A 239 -0.26 19.81 4.72
N VAL A 240 -0.72 18.84 5.49
CA VAL A 240 -0.91 17.47 5.00
C VAL A 240 -2.34 17.35 4.48
N VAL A 241 -2.49 16.98 3.23
CA VAL A 241 -3.79 16.85 2.55
C VAL A 241 -3.99 15.40 2.15
N LEU A 242 -5.07 14.79 2.65
CA LEU A 242 -5.52 13.46 2.20
C LEU A 242 -6.46 13.63 1.00
N PHE A 243 -6.16 12.97 -0.10
CA PHE A 243 -6.99 13.00 -1.31
C PHE A 243 -6.97 11.66 -2.05
N GLY A 244 -7.93 11.46 -2.92
CA GLY A 244 -8.11 10.23 -3.69
C GLY A 244 -9.50 9.61 -3.53
N ALA A 245 -9.62 8.32 -3.85
CA ALA A 245 -10.85 7.58 -3.70
C ALA A 245 -11.28 7.46 -2.22
N ARG A 246 -12.60 7.44 -1.99
CA ARG A 246 -13.13 7.18 -0.64
C ARG A 246 -12.85 5.73 -0.26
N THR A 247 -12.30 5.54 0.92
CA THR A 247 -12.15 4.21 1.51
C THR A 247 -13.48 3.73 2.09
N GLY A 248 -13.84 2.47 1.78
CA GLY A 248 -14.96 1.77 2.41
C GLY A 248 -14.53 0.86 3.56
N GLY A 249 -15.40 -0.09 3.90
CA GLY A 249 -15.09 -1.14 4.88
C GLY A 249 -14.30 -2.30 4.30
N ASP A 250 -14.21 -2.41 2.98
CA ASP A 250 -13.48 -3.47 2.30
C ASP A 250 -11.97 -3.33 2.55
N GLY A 251 -11.34 -4.43 2.91
CA GLY A 251 -9.91 -4.47 3.18
C GLY A 251 -9.48 -3.95 4.55
N ILE A 252 -10.41 -3.59 5.44
CA ILE A 252 -10.07 -3.21 6.82
C ILE A 252 -9.26 -4.34 7.49
N GLY A 253 -8.07 -3.97 7.98
CA GLY A 253 -7.14 -4.94 8.59
C GLY A 253 -6.56 -5.96 7.62
N GLY A 254 -6.80 -5.82 6.31
CA GLY A 254 -6.38 -6.78 5.28
C GLY A 254 -4.89 -7.08 5.31
N ALA A 255 -4.05 -6.06 5.43
CA ALA A 255 -2.60 -6.25 5.53
C ALA A 255 -2.18 -7.09 6.74
N SER A 256 -2.78 -6.84 7.91
CA SER A 256 -2.46 -7.61 9.12
C SER A 256 -3.05 -9.03 9.08
N ILE A 257 -4.24 -9.19 8.52
CA ILE A 257 -4.96 -10.47 8.47
C ILE A 257 -4.39 -11.38 7.39
N LEU A 258 -4.02 -10.82 6.22
CA LEU A 258 -3.66 -11.59 5.03
C LEU A 258 -2.15 -11.73 4.81
N ALA A 259 -1.32 -10.87 5.41
CA ALA A 259 0.12 -10.89 5.17
C ALA A 259 0.86 -12.11 5.77
N SER A 260 0.33 -12.72 6.82
CA SER A 260 1.02 -13.77 7.58
C SER A 260 0.16 -14.97 7.90
N ASP A 261 -1.00 -15.10 7.24
CA ASP A 261 -1.94 -16.16 7.56
C ASP A 261 -1.68 -17.43 6.75
N THR A 262 -1.91 -18.57 7.38
CA THR A 262 -1.95 -19.87 6.72
C THR A 262 -3.41 -20.31 6.56
N PHE A 263 -3.78 -20.69 5.33
CA PHE A 263 -5.13 -21.18 5.05
C PHE A 263 -5.15 -22.69 5.24
N ALA A 264 -5.88 -23.16 6.27
CA ALA A 264 -6.19 -24.57 6.45
C ALA A 264 -7.22 -25.04 5.40
N ASP A 265 -7.24 -26.33 5.13
CA ASP A 265 -8.25 -26.95 4.26
C ASP A 265 -9.67 -26.60 4.75
N GLY A 266 -10.48 -26.05 3.85
CA GLY A 266 -11.80 -25.52 4.17
C GLY A 266 -11.86 -24.00 4.31
N GLY A 267 -10.83 -23.32 3.98
CA GLY A 267 -10.48 -21.90 3.90
C GLY A 267 -11.43 -20.86 4.49
N PRO A 268 -10.90 -19.88 5.19
CA PRO A 268 -11.73 -18.90 5.87
C PRO A 268 -12.45 -18.00 4.89
N THR A 269 -13.64 -17.61 5.26
CA THR A 269 -14.41 -16.53 4.67
C THR A 269 -13.77 -15.17 5.00
N LYS A 270 -12.50 -14.96 4.60
CA LYS A 270 -11.78 -13.67 4.80
C LYS A 270 -11.97 -12.69 3.64
N ARG A 271 -12.93 -12.95 2.77
CA ARG A 271 -13.24 -12.11 1.62
C ARG A 271 -13.45 -10.64 1.97
N PRO A 272 -14.10 -10.26 3.07
CA PRO A 272 -14.23 -8.86 3.47
C PRO A 272 -12.90 -8.15 3.77
N ALA A 273 -11.81 -8.89 4.01
CA ALA A 273 -10.47 -8.33 4.22
C ALA A 273 -9.73 -8.01 2.90
N VAL A 274 -10.27 -8.40 1.75
CA VAL A 274 -9.70 -8.07 0.44
C VAL A 274 -10.17 -6.68 0.02
N GLN A 275 -9.22 -5.84 -0.35
CA GLN A 275 -9.50 -4.50 -0.88
C GLN A 275 -10.19 -4.57 -2.24
N VAL A 276 -11.01 -3.55 -2.53
CA VAL A 276 -11.62 -3.33 -3.84
C VAL A 276 -11.00 -2.08 -4.44
N GLY A 277 -10.27 -2.25 -5.54
CA GLY A 277 -9.60 -1.16 -6.22
C GLY A 277 -10.56 -0.38 -7.14
N ASP A 278 -10.35 0.92 -7.26
CA ASP A 278 -11.05 1.80 -8.21
C ASP A 278 -10.04 2.35 -9.24
N PRO A 279 -9.86 1.65 -10.38
CA PRO A 279 -8.91 2.08 -11.39
C PRO A 279 -9.30 3.39 -12.09
N PHE A 280 -10.58 3.76 -12.11
CA PHE A 280 -11.01 5.05 -12.65
C PHE A 280 -10.56 6.20 -11.75
N ALA A 281 -10.78 6.07 -10.44
CA ALA A 281 -10.30 7.07 -9.49
C ALA A 281 -8.78 7.18 -9.53
N GLU A 282 -8.05 6.06 -9.66
CA GLU A 282 -6.60 6.08 -9.76
C GLU A 282 -6.10 6.69 -11.07
N LYS A 283 -6.81 6.49 -12.19
CA LYS A 283 -6.50 7.20 -13.44
C LYS A 283 -6.60 8.71 -13.27
N VAL A 284 -7.62 9.19 -12.59
CA VAL A 284 -7.78 10.61 -12.28
C VAL A 284 -6.66 11.09 -11.35
N LEU A 285 -6.28 10.28 -10.36
CA LEU A 285 -5.15 10.58 -9.47
C LEU A 285 -3.83 10.73 -10.21
N ILE A 286 -3.52 9.86 -11.17
CA ILE A 286 -2.30 9.96 -11.98
C ILE A 286 -2.21 11.35 -12.62
N GLU A 287 -3.26 11.77 -13.31
CA GLU A 287 -3.25 13.07 -13.99
C GLU A 287 -3.20 14.24 -13.00
N CYS A 288 -3.94 14.16 -11.89
CA CYS A 288 -3.94 15.18 -10.85
C CYS A 288 -2.54 15.32 -10.21
N CYS A 289 -1.89 14.22 -9.83
CA CYS A 289 -0.56 14.27 -9.23
C CYS A 289 0.47 14.87 -10.17
N LEU A 290 0.45 14.48 -11.44
CA LEU A 290 1.38 15.03 -12.44
C LEU A 290 1.16 16.53 -12.68
N GLU A 291 -0.08 17.01 -12.57
CA GLU A 291 -0.39 18.44 -12.64
C GLU A 291 0.11 19.18 -11.39
N LEU A 292 -0.12 18.62 -10.19
CA LEU A 292 0.38 19.19 -8.94
C LEU A 292 1.90 19.34 -8.93
N TYR A 293 2.63 18.36 -9.46
CA TYR A 293 4.09 18.39 -9.59
C TYR A 293 4.52 19.50 -10.56
N ARG A 294 3.98 19.48 -11.79
CA ARG A 294 4.30 20.45 -12.83
C ARG A 294 4.08 21.89 -12.37
N ASP A 295 3.02 22.12 -11.61
CA ASP A 295 2.63 23.45 -11.14
C ASP A 295 3.33 23.83 -9.81
N GLY A 296 4.19 22.96 -9.26
CA GLY A 296 4.97 23.20 -8.04
C GLY A 296 4.11 23.42 -6.79
N LEU A 297 2.95 22.75 -6.71
CA LEU A 297 1.97 22.94 -5.63
C LEU A 297 2.19 22.01 -4.44
N VAL A 298 3.06 21.02 -4.56
CA VAL A 298 3.34 20.04 -3.51
C VAL A 298 4.85 19.89 -3.28
N GLU A 299 5.24 19.73 -2.02
CA GLU A 299 6.61 19.44 -1.62
C GLU A 299 6.91 17.95 -1.64
N ALA A 300 5.93 17.13 -1.25
CA ALA A 300 6.05 15.68 -1.16
C ALA A 300 4.69 15.01 -1.34
N ILE A 301 4.70 13.79 -1.82
CA ILE A 301 3.52 12.90 -1.86
C ILE A 301 3.93 11.53 -1.33
N GLN A 302 3.02 10.92 -0.57
CA GLN A 302 3.14 9.54 -0.10
C GLN A 302 1.86 8.81 -0.45
N ASP A 303 1.95 7.60 -0.99
CA ASP A 303 0.78 6.75 -1.13
C ASP A 303 0.34 6.16 0.22
N LEU A 304 -0.90 5.71 0.29
CA LEU A 304 -1.40 4.99 1.46
C LEU A 304 -1.26 3.48 1.21
N GLY A 305 -0.14 2.93 1.61
CA GLY A 305 0.13 1.49 1.57
C GLY A 305 -0.71 0.70 2.58
N ALA A 306 -0.24 -0.48 2.95
CA ALA A 306 -0.98 -1.47 3.74
C ALA A 306 -1.42 -0.99 5.13
N ALA A 307 -0.64 -0.14 5.80
CA ALA A 307 -1.01 0.46 7.08
C ALA A 307 -1.79 1.78 6.93
N GLY A 308 -2.15 2.15 5.71
CA GLY A 308 -2.97 3.32 5.40
C GLY A 308 -2.38 4.63 5.90
N ILE A 309 -3.21 5.45 6.56
CA ILE A 309 -2.79 6.77 7.09
C ILE A 309 -1.63 6.64 8.08
N SER A 310 -1.59 5.59 8.90
CA SER A 310 -0.53 5.39 9.89
C SER A 310 0.84 5.25 9.22
N CYS A 311 0.92 4.47 8.13
CA CYS A 311 2.14 4.30 7.35
C CYS A 311 2.55 5.61 6.69
N ALA A 312 1.66 6.16 5.87
CA ALA A 312 1.96 7.35 5.08
C ALA A 312 2.40 8.56 5.94
N THR A 313 1.71 8.85 7.04
CA THR A 313 2.08 9.97 7.91
C THR A 313 3.36 9.74 8.69
N SER A 314 3.59 8.49 9.14
CA SER A 314 4.82 8.15 9.87
C SER A 314 6.05 8.21 8.96
N GLU A 315 5.95 7.72 7.74
CA GLU A 315 7.04 7.75 6.77
C GLU A 315 7.36 9.17 6.32
N LEU A 316 6.34 9.99 5.99
CA LEU A 316 6.53 11.40 5.67
C LEU A 316 7.25 12.14 6.81
N ALA A 317 6.84 11.91 8.07
CA ALA A 317 7.45 12.55 9.22
C ALA A 317 8.88 12.04 9.47
N ALA A 318 9.11 10.73 9.38
CA ALA A 318 10.42 10.13 9.62
C ALA A 318 11.47 10.57 8.59
N ASN A 319 11.06 10.77 7.34
CA ASN A 319 11.94 11.21 6.26
C ASN A 319 12.14 12.73 6.24
N GLY A 320 11.18 13.50 6.72
CA GLY A 320 11.23 14.97 6.70
C GLY A 320 11.93 15.62 7.88
N GLY A 321 12.11 14.92 8.98
CA GLY A 321 12.81 15.40 10.20
C GLY A 321 11.88 15.96 11.24
#